data_cb16ea2a8278d45d91680cad79002211
#
_entry.id   cb16ea2a8278d45d91680cad79002211
#
_cell.length_a   1.000
_cell.length_b   1.000
_cell.length_c   1.000
_cell.angle_alpha   90.00
_cell.angle_beta   90.00
_cell.angle_gamma   90.00
#
_symmetry.space_group_name_H-M   'P 1'
#
loop_
_entity.id
_entity.type
_entity.pdbx_description
1 polymer ?
#
loop_
_entity_poly.entity_id
_entity_poly.type
_entity_poly.pdbx_seq_one_letter_code
_entity_poly.pdbx_strand_id
1 'polypeptide(L)'
;MSTITITNSQEFESIINKIEKSSLRIEALFNEEGKTFENINETDIWTGKAQGIIYNKYKDLEKNFAPIEETLQIYVAFLRNTLDSYRRLEENIKKNTDTNENNLDVNS
;
A
#
# COMPACT_ATOMS: atom_id res chain seq x y z
N MET A 1 -3.51 -10.75 17.51
CA MET A 1 -2.83 -10.35 16.29
C MET A 1 -2.72 -11.55 15.35
N SER A 2 -3.19 -11.39 14.14
CA SER A 2 -3.17 -12.51 13.19
C SER A 2 -1.74 -12.80 12.72
N THR A 3 -1.42 -14.08 12.61
CA THR A 3 -0.13 -14.52 12.10
C THR A 3 -0.21 -14.60 10.57
N ILE A 4 0.78 -14.03 9.89
CA ILE A 4 0.87 -14.09 8.45
C ILE A 4 1.76 -15.27 8.07
N THR A 5 1.21 -16.19 7.28
CA THR A 5 1.96 -17.31 6.74
C THR A 5 2.30 -17.03 5.28
N ILE A 6 3.58 -16.98 4.96
CA ILE A 6 4.05 -16.73 3.59
C ILE A 6 4.49 -18.05 2.98
N THR A 7 3.75 -18.52 1.97
CA THR A 7 4.08 -19.75 1.24
C THR A 7 4.88 -19.46 -0.02
N ASN A 8 4.75 -18.26 -0.57
CA ASN A 8 5.46 -17.85 -1.78
C ASN A 8 5.78 -16.35 -1.67
N SER A 9 7.06 -16.04 -1.43
CA SER A 9 7.50 -14.66 -1.20
C SER A 9 7.35 -13.76 -2.43
N GLN A 10 7.52 -14.30 -3.64
CA GLN A 10 7.35 -13.53 -4.87
C GLN A 10 5.90 -13.16 -5.11
N GLU A 11 4.99 -14.10 -4.88
CA GLU A 11 3.56 -13.85 -5.01
C GLU A 11 3.09 -12.85 -3.95
N PHE A 12 3.59 -12.98 -2.72
CA PHE A 12 3.30 -12.05 -1.63
C PHE A 12 3.75 -10.64 -1.97
N GLU A 13 4.96 -10.48 -2.52
CA GLU A 13 5.47 -9.19 -2.97
C GLU A 13 4.61 -8.59 -4.09
N SER A 14 4.18 -9.42 -5.03
CA SER A 14 3.28 -8.99 -6.11
C SER A 14 1.97 -8.44 -5.57
N ILE A 15 1.40 -9.07 -4.55
CA ILE A 15 0.18 -8.57 -3.90
C ILE A 15 0.42 -7.23 -3.23
N ILE A 16 1.53 -7.08 -2.51
CA ILE A 16 1.90 -5.80 -1.89
C ILE A 16 2.01 -4.70 -2.93
N ASN A 17 2.68 -4.97 -4.05
CA ASN A 17 2.84 -4.00 -5.13
C ASN A 17 1.50 -3.60 -5.74
N LYS A 18 0.57 -4.53 -5.88
CA LYS A 18 -0.79 -4.24 -6.38
C LYS A 18 -1.56 -3.35 -5.43
N ILE A 19 -1.47 -3.60 -4.13
CA ILE A 19 -2.12 -2.76 -3.11
C ILE A 19 -1.56 -1.35 -3.17
N GLU A 20 -0.24 -1.21 -3.21
CA GLU A 20 0.42 0.09 -3.29
C GLU A 20 0.03 0.86 -4.54
N LYS A 21 0.03 0.22 -5.70
CA LYS A 21 -0.37 0.84 -6.97
C LYS A 21 -1.83 1.29 -6.94
N SER A 22 -2.71 0.48 -6.38
CA SER A 22 -4.13 0.82 -6.27
C SER A 22 -4.32 2.04 -5.35
N SER A 23 -3.60 2.09 -4.24
CA SER A 23 -3.64 3.22 -3.32
C SER A 23 -3.18 4.52 -4.00
N LEU A 24 -2.06 4.47 -4.73
CA LEU A 24 -1.53 5.63 -5.46
C LEU A 24 -2.49 6.09 -6.56
N ARG A 25 -3.14 5.15 -7.24
CA ARG A 25 -4.13 5.47 -8.27
C ARG A 25 -5.34 6.19 -7.70
N ILE A 26 -5.85 5.74 -6.56
CA ILE A 26 -6.97 6.40 -5.88
C ILE A 26 -6.58 7.80 -5.46
N GLU A 27 -5.40 7.98 -4.88
CA GLU A 27 -4.87 9.29 -4.50
C GLU A 27 -4.80 10.23 -5.71
N ALA A 28 -4.26 9.76 -6.83
CA ALA A 28 -4.16 10.54 -8.05
C ALA A 28 -5.54 10.95 -8.57
N LEU A 29 -6.53 10.05 -8.51
CA LEU A 29 -7.91 10.36 -8.92
C LEU A 29 -8.54 11.44 -8.04
N PHE A 30 -8.35 11.37 -6.73
CA PHE A 30 -8.85 12.41 -5.82
C PHE A 30 -8.20 13.75 -6.09
N ASN A 31 -6.89 13.79 -6.34
CA ASN A 31 -6.19 15.03 -6.66
C ASN A 31 -6.68 15.64 -7.96
N GLU A 32 -6.89 14.82 -8.99
CA GLU A 32 -7.40 15.25 -10.28
C GLU A 32 -8.83 15.79 -10.18
N GLU A 33 -9.70 15.09 -9.50
CA GLU A 33 -11.08 15.52 -9.27
C GLU A 33 -11.14 16.81 -8.45
N GLY A 34 -10.26 16.95 -7.45
CA GLY A 34 -10.16 18.15 -6.63
C GLY A 34 -9.85 19.38 -7.48
N LYS A 35 -8.92 19.26 -8.40
CA LYS A 35 -8.58 20.35 -9.32
C LYS A 35 -9.75 20.72 -10.22
N THR A 36 -10.47 19.73 -10.71
CA THR A 36 -11.66 19.93 -11.54
C THR A 36 -12.72 20.73 -10.79
N PHE A 37 -13.02 20.34 -9.54
CA PHE A 37 -14.00 21.05 -8.72
C PHE A 37 -13.56 22.46 -8.37
N GLU A 38 -12.29 22.68 -8.09
CA GLU A 38 -11.76 24.02 -7.83
C GLU A 38 -11.86 24.91 -9.06
N ASN A 39 -11.55 24.40 -10.26
CA ASN A 39 -11.70 25.14 -11.51
C ASN A 39 -13.14 25.53 -11.78
N ILE A 40 -14.08 24.65 -11.55
CA ILE A 40 -15.52 24.93 -11.73
C ILE A 40 -15.94 26.07 -10.80
N ASN A 41 -15.48 26.07 -9.55
CA ASN A 41 -15.78 27.13 -8.59
C ASN A 41 -15.21 28.51 -9.02
N GLU A 42 -13.98 28.51 -9.57
CA GLU A 42 -13.28 29.74 -9.93
C GLU A 42 -13.81 30.37 -11.23
N THR A 43 -14.38 29.58 -12.12
CA THR A 43 -14.78 30.05 -13.46
C THR A 43 -16.22 30.52 -13.57
N ASP A 44 -17.00 30.51 -12.51
CA ASP A 44 -18.42 30.89 -12.49
C ASP A 44 -19.30 30.10 -13.48
N ILE A 45 -18.79 28.99 -14.01
CA ILE A 45 -19.55 28.11 -14.88
C ILE A 45 -20.73 27.50 -14.12
N TRP A 46 -20.55 27.30 -12.84
CA TRP A 46 -21.53 26.66 -11.98
C TRP A 46 -21.60 27.44 -10.67
N THR A 47 -22.75 28.02 -10.41
CA THR A 47 -23.01 28.79 -9.17
C THR A 47 -24.33 28.34 -8.57
N GLY A 48 -24.50 28.67 -7.28
CA GLY A 48 -25.74 28.43 -6.56
C GLY A 48 -25.65 27.40 -5.47
N LYS A 49 -26.82 27.11 -4.88
CA LYS A 49 -26.92 26.25 -3.71
C LYS A 49 -26.51 24.81 -3.99
N ALA A 50 -26.88 24.28 -5.15
CA ALA A 50 -26.55 22.90 -5.54
C ALA A 50 -25.04 22.72 -5.70
N GLN A 51 -24.36 23.71 -6.28
CA GLN A 51 -22.91 23.71 -6.44
C GLN A 51 -22.20 23.66 -5.06
N GLY A 52 -22.67 24.48 -4.13
CA GLY A 52 -22.10 24.49 -2.77
C GLY A 52 -22.27 23.17 -2.05
N ILE A 53 -23.44 22.54 -2.19
CA ILE A 53 -23.72 21.24 -1.58
C ILE A 53 -22.78 20.16 -2.15
N ILE A 54 -22.64 20.11 -3.46
CA ILE A 54 -21.80 19.10 -4.12
C ILE A 54 -20.32 19.31 -3.76
N TYR A 55 -19.86 20.55 -3.78
CA TYR A 55 -18.49 20.87 -3.39
C TYR A 55 -18.18 20.44 -1.96
N ASN A 56 -19.08 20.73 -1.02
CA ASN A 56 -18.92 20.38 0.37
C ASN A 56 -18.90 18.85 0.57
N LYS A 57 -19.74 18.12 -0.16
CA LYS A 57 -19.73 16.65 -0.12
C LYS A 57 -18.44 16.08 -0.67
N TYR A 58 -17.90 16.68 -1.73
CA TYR A 58 -16.59 16.27 -2.26
C TYR A 58 -15.48 16.49 -1.21
N LYS A 59 -15.47 17.64 -0.53
CA LYS A 59 -14.50 17.93 0.51
C LYS A 59 -14.62 16.96 1.69
N ASP A 60 -15.83 16.56 2.05
CA ASP A 60 -16.05 15.56 3.09
C ASP A 60 -15.51 14.18 2.68
N LEU A 61 -15.70 13.77 1.43
CA LEU A 61 -15.14 12.53 0.90
C LEU A 61 -13.61 12.54 0.93
N GLU A 62 -13.01 13.63 0.47
CA GLU A 62 -11.56 13.81 0.51
C GLU A 62 -11.02 13.70 1.92
N LYS A 63 -11.68 14.34 2.88
CA LYS A 63 -11.33 14.34 4.28
C LYS A 63 -11.44 12.94 4.90
N ASN A 64 -12.46 12.17 4.51
CA ASN A 64 -12.65 10.80 4.97
C ASN A 64 -11.69 9.83 4.31
N PHE A 65 -11.24 10.12 3.10
CA PHE A 65 -10.30 9.26 2.37
C PHE A 65 -8.88 9.35 2.94
N ALA A 66 -8.44 10.52 3.40
CA ALA A 66 -7.09 10.71 3.90
C ALA A 66 -6.69 9.71 5.01
N PRO A 67 -7.53 9.44 6.04
CA PRO A 67 -7.20 8.42 7.05
C PRO A 67 -7.11 7.00 6.47
N ILE A 68 -7.94 6.68 5.48
CA ILE A 68 -7.91 5.36 4.82
C ILE A 68 -6.60 5.20 4.06
N GLU A 69 -6.18 6.22 3.32
CA GLU A 69 -4.91 6.22 2.60
C GLU A 69 -3.73 6.03 3.55
N GLU A 70 -3.69 6.77 4.65
CA GLU A 70 -2.66 6.64 5.68
C GLU A 70 -2.62 5.22 6.23
N THR A 71 -3.78 4.64 6.55
CA THR A 71 -3.88 3.27 7.03
C THR A 71 -3.36 2.26 5.99
N LEU A 72 -3.66 2.46 4.71
CA LEU A 72 -3.15 1.60 3.64
C LEU A 72 -1.64 1.69 3.53
N GLN A 73 -1.06 2.89 3.64
CA GLN A 73 0.39 3.07 3.60
C GLN A 73 1.08 2.38 4.77
N ILE A 74 0.52 2.48 5.96
CA ILE A 74 1.01 1.79 7.16
C ILE A 74 0.95 0.28 6.96
N TYR A 75 -0.15 -0.21 6.40
CA TYR A 75 -0.34 -1.63 6.14
C TYR A 75 0.66 -2.16 5.10
N VAL A 76 0.89 -1.41 4.03
CA VAL A 76 1.89 -1.77 3.00
C VAL A 76 3.28 -1.84 3.63
N ALA A 77 3.65 -0.86 4.46
CA ALA A 77 4.93 -0.86 5.16
C ALA A 77 5.07 -2.08 6.07
N PHE A 78 4.02 -2.44 6.80
CA PHE A 78 3.98 -3.62 7.65
C PHE A 78 4.19 -4.90 6.83
N LEU A 79 3.50 -5.02 5.69
CA LEU A 79 3.63 -6.19 4.82
C LEU A 79 5.04 -6.30 4.23
N ARG A 80 5.65 -5.18 3.83
CA ARG A 80 7.03 -5.17 3.32
C ARG A 80 8.02 -5.60 4.40
N ASN A 81 7.87 -5.11 5.61
CA ASN A 81 8.72 -5.51 6.74
C ASN A 81 8.56 -6.99 7.05
N THR A 82 7.33 -7.51 6.99
CA THR A 82 7.05 -8.94 7.17
C THR A 82 7.75 -9.77 6.11
N LEU A 83 7.67 -9.34 4.85
CA LEU A 83 8.34 -10.01 3.74
C LEU A 83 9.86 -10.01 3.91
N ASP A 84 10.44 -8.89 4.28
CA ASP A 84 11.89 -8.77 4.51
C ASP A 84 12.34 -9.70 5.63
N SER A 85 11.59 -9.76 6.73
CA SER A 85 11.88 -10.65 7.85
C SER A 85 11.81 -12.12 7.42
N TYR A 86 10.81 -12.47 6.64
CA TYR A 86 10.65 -13.83 6.10
C TYR A 86 11.83 -14.20 5.21
N ARG A 87 12.24 -13.32 4.31
CA ARG A 87 13.37 -13.56 3.39
C ARG A 87 14.68 -13.70 4.13
N ARG A 88 14.90 -12.92 5.17
CA ARG A 88 16.09 -13.05 6.03
C ARG A 88 16.12 -14.38 6.76
N LEU A 89 15.00 -14.81 7.28
CA LEU A 89 14.88 -16.09 7.95
C LEU A 89 15.15 -17.23 6.98
N GLU A 90 14.56 -17.19 5.79
CA GLU A 90 14.76 -18.17 4.72
C GLU A 90 16.24 -18.24 4.32
N GLU A 91 16.88 -17.09 4.13
CA GLU A 91 18.29 -17.00 3.79
C GLU A 91 19.18 -17.59 4.91
N ASN A 92 18.88 -17.29 6.17
CA ASN A 92 19.61 -17.83 7.31
C ASN A 92 19.47 -19.33 7.42
N ILE A 93 18.28 -19.87 7.19
CA ILE A 93 18.05 -21.31 7.19
C ILE A 93 18.87 -21.97 6.08
N LYS A 94 18.90 -21.38 4.90
CA LYS A 94 19.69 -21.88 3.76
C LYS A 94 21.18 -21.89 4.08
N LYS A 95 21.69 -20.80 4.66
CA LYS A 95 23.10 -20.72 5.06
C LYS A 95 23.47 -21.79 6.09
N ASN A 96 22.62 -21.97 7.10
CA ASN A 96 22.86 -22.97 8.14
C ASN A 96 22.82 -24.37 7.57
N THR A 97 21.92 -24.66 6.65
CA THR A 97 21.83 -25.96 5.96
C THR A 97 23.09 -26.22 5.15
N ASP A 98 23.53 -25.23 4.36
CA ASP A 98 24.74 -25.36 3.53
C ASP A 98 25.97 -25.57 4.41
N THR A 99 26.09 -24.85 5.53
CA THR A 99 27.20 -24.99 6.48
C THR A 99 27.19 -26.40 7.12
N ASN A 100 26.04 -26.90 7.52
CA ASN A 100 25.90 -28.23 8.11
C ASN A 100 26.27 -29.33 7.09
N GLU A 101 25.85 -29.19 5.83
CA GLU A 101 26.21 -30.12 4.77
C GLU A 101 27.72 -30.15 4.54
N ASN A 102 28.36 -28.99 4.49
CA ASN A 102 29.79 -28.86 4.35
C ASN A 102 30.54 -29.50 5.52
N ASN A 103 30.06 -29.32 6.75
CA ASN A 103 30.65 -29.92 7.95
C ASN A 103 30.52 -31.45 7.92
N LEU A 104 29.39 -31.97 7.46
CA LEU A 104 29.16 -33.42 7.32
C LEU A 104 30.11 -34.03 6.28
N ASP A 105 30.33 -33.34 5.17
CA ASP A 105 31.25 -33.78 4.11
C ASP A 105 32.69 -33.83 4.61
N VAL A 106 33.11 -32.88 5.43
CA VAL A 106 34.46 -32.83 6.01
C VAL A 106 34.67 -33.97 7.00
N ASN A 107 33.62 -34.40 7.74
CA ASN A 107 33.69 -35.45 8.74
C ASN A 107 33.48 -36.84 8.18
N SER A 108 33.08 -36.94 6.92
CA SER A 108 32.90 -38.24 6.27
C SER A 108 34.20 -38.64 5.57
#